data_4e54dd1430bde645bc5438ab6b8f051d
#
_entry.id   4e54dd1430bde645bc5438ab6b8f051d
#
_cell.length_a   1.000
_cell.length_b   1.000
_cell.length_c   1.000
_cell.angle_alpha   90.00
_cell.angle_beta   90.00
_cell.angle_gamma   90.00
#
_symmetry.space_group_name_H-M   'P 1'
#
loop_
_entity.id
_entity.type
_entity.pdbx_description
1 polymer ?
#
loop_
_entity_poly.entity_id
_entity_poly.type
_entity_poly.pdbx_seq_one_letter_code
_entity_poly.pdbx_strand_id
1 'polypeptide(L)'
;MVIEVDTDSFEREVIERSAEAPVVVDFWAESCGPCRMLGPVLEREAEARDVVVAKVDVDANQELADRYSVRGIPAVKAFRNGHVTAEFTGALPPSAVAQFLDELTAPSEAARLVDELRVEGEWPDVVEAVEEQDYDRAFELLLEHRGEAEPDERDRIRRLMVALFRDLGQEHPSTERYRRRLAAALY
;
A
#
# COMPACT_ATOMS: atom_id res chain seq x y z
N MET A 1 8.90 3.52 -14.56
CA MET A 1 9.04 4.99 -14.85
C MET A 1 9.71 5.67 -13.67
N VAL A 2 10.69 6.58 -13.92
CA VAL A 2 11.40 7.34 -12.87
C VAL A 2 11.00 8.81 -12.96
N ILE A 3 10.72 9.45 -11.82
CA ILE A 3 10.35 10.85 -11.71
C ILE A 3 11.11 11.52 -10.55
N GLU A 4 11.52 12.78 -10.73
CA GLU A 4 12.03 13.60 -9.62
C GLU A 4 10.85 14.28 -8.92
N VAL A 5 10.86 14.24 -7.60
CA VAL A 5 9.76 14.72 -6.76
C VAL A 5 10.29 15.63 -5.66
N ASP A 6 9.63 16.74 -5.46
CA ASP A 6 9.88 17.72 -4.41
C ASP A 6 8.67 17.86 -3.47
N THR A 7 8.78 18.70 -2.47
CA THR A 7 7.72 18.95 -1.48
C THR A 7 6.40 19.38 -2.13
N ASP A 8 6.45 20.16 -3.21
CA ASP A 8 5.24 20.70 -3.85
C ASP A 8 4.52 19.65 -4.72
N SER A 9 5.28 18.75 -5.34
CA SER A 9 4.76 17.70 -6.23
C SER A 9 4.45 16.39 -5.52
N PHE A 10 4.92 16.19 -4.29
CA PHE A 10 4.84 14.91 -3.56
C PHE A 10 3.41 14.42 -3.40
N GLU A 11 2.49 15.30 -3.05
CA GLU A 11 1.08 14.93 -2.86
C GLU A 11 0.51 14.29 -4.13
N ARG A 12 0.65 14.97 -5.27
CA ARG A 12 0.14 14.48 -6.55
C ARG A 12 0.87 13.24 -7.05
N GLU A 13 2.22 13.29 -7.05
CA GLU A 13 3.04 12.28 -7.72
C GLU A 13 3.25 11.00 -6.88
N VAL A 14 3.06 11.07 -5.57
CA VAL A 14 3.23 9.93 -4.67
C VAL A 14 1.91 9.55 -4.01
N ILE A 15 1.28 10.47 -3.27
CA ILE A 15 0.11 10.14 -2.46
C ILE A 15 -1.09 9.79 -3.34
N GLU A 16 -1.54 10.72 -4.19
CA GLU A 16 -2.68 10.49 -5.09
C GLU A 16 -2.41 9.35 -6.07
N ARG A 17 -1.22 9.33 -6.70
CA ARG A 17 -0.84 8.29 -7.66
C ARG A 17 -0.82 6.89 -7.03
N SER A 18 -0.44 6.78 -5.76
CA SER A 18 -0.39 5.48 -5.05
C SER A 18 -1.75 4.86 -4.78
N ALA A 19 -2.85 5.58 -5.00
CA ALA A 19 -4.21 5.03 -4.99
C ALA A 19 -4.49 4.14 -6.22
N GLU A 20 -3.85 4.43 -7.36
CA GLU A 20 -4.02 3.66 -8.61
C GLU A 20 -3.01 2.51 -8.72
N ALA A 21 -1.73 2.77 -8.39
CA ALA A 21 -0.66 1.79 -8.47
C ALA A 21 0.43 2.10 -7.43
N PRO A 22 1.17 1.09 -6.94
CA PRO A 22 2.25 1.32 -5.98
C PRO A 22 3.31 2.30 -6.51
N VAL A 23 3.73 3.23 -5.65
CA VAL A 23 4.82 4.16 -5.92
C VAL A 23 5.95 3.90 -4.93
N VAL A 24 7.17 3.78 -5.43
CA VAL A 24 8.36 3.63 -4.60
C VAL A 24 9.09 4.95 -4.53
N VAL A 25 9.32 5.46 -3.33
CA VAL A 25 10.08 6.69 -3.08
C VAL A 25 11.50 6.33 -2.68
N ASP A 26 12.49 6.81 -3.44
CA ASP A 26 13.91 6.74 -3.14
C ASP A 26 14.37 8.08 -2.53
N PHE A 27 14.62 8.09 -1.24
CA PHE A 27 15.22 9.22 -0.52
C PHE A 27 16.74 9.12 -0.63
N TRP A 28 17.35 10.05 -1.36
CA TRP A 28 18.75 10.04 -1.75
C TRP A 28 19.42 11.41 -1.60
N ALA A 29 20.73 11.49 -1.76
CA ALA A 29 21.46 12.74 -1.93
C ALA A 29 22.64 12.55 -2.90
N GLU A 30 23.08 13.64 -3.53
CA GLU A 30 24.20 13.59 -4.48
C GLU A 30 25.51 13.10 -3.84
N SER A 31 25.76 13.51 -2.61
CA SER A 31 26.95 13.12 -1.83
C SER A 31 26.96 11.67 -1.34
N CYS A 32 25.83 10.96 -1.45
CA CYS A 32 25.63 9.62 -0.92
C CYS A 32 26.18 8.53 -1.84
N GLY A 33 27.33 7.94 -1.50
CA GLY A 33 27.96 6.86 -2.25
C GLY A 33 27.07 5.61 -2.44
N PRO A 34 26.49 5.05 -1.36
CA PRO A 34 25.56 3.92 -1.45
C PRO A 34 24.32 4.21 -2.28
N CYS A 35 23.79 5.45 -2.30
CA CYS A 35 22.64 5.82 -3.14
C CYS A 35 22.97 5.68 -4.64
N ARG A 36 24.18 6.05 -5.04
CA ARG A 36 24.62 5.90 -6.43
C ARG A 36 24.74 4.43 -6.88
N MET A 37 24.89 3.51 -5.95
CA MET A 37 24.87 2.06 -6.24
C MET A 37 23.43 1.52 -6.29
N LEU A 38 22.57 1.96 -5.38
CA LEU A 38 21.19 1.47 -5.29
C LEU A 38 20.31 2.01 -6.42
N GLY A 39 20.38 3.32 -6.74
CA GLY A 39 19.51 3.98 -7.70
C GLY A 39 19.35 3.22 -9.01
N PRO A 40 20.43 2.92 -9.76
CA PRO A 40 20.33 2.20 -11.03
C PRO A 40 19.75 0.78 -10.89
N VAL A 41 19.96 0.12 -9.74
CA VAL A 41 19.38 -1.21 -9.48
C VAL A 41 17.87 -1.08 -9.25
N LEU A 42 17.46 -0.15 -8.39
CA LEU A 42 16.05 0.10 -8.09
C LEU A 42 15.28 0.51 -9.36
N GLU A 43 15.82 1.42 -10.15
CA GLU A 43 15.24 1.90 -11.41
C GLU A 43 15.02 0.75 -12.41
N ARG A 44 16.03 -0.08 -12.62
CA ARG A 44 15.95 -1.25 -13.53
C ARG A 44 14.93 -2.28 -13.04
N GLU A 45 14.97 -2.65 -11.78
CA GLU A 45 14.06 -3.66 -11.22
C GLU A 45 12.60 -3.15 -11.19
N ALA A 46 12.40 -1.84 -10.96
CA ALA A 46 11.09 -1.20 -11.00
C ALA A 46 10.54 -1.12 -12.43
N GLU A 47 11.38 -0.81 -13.43
CA GLU A 47 10.98 -0.79 -14.85
C GLU A 47 10.48 -2.17 -15.30
N ALA A 48 11.16 -3.23 -14.90
CA ALA A 48 10.76 -4.61 -15.23
C ALA A 48 9.39 -5.02 -14.65
N ARG A 49 8.87 -4.27 -13.67
CA ARG A 49 7.61 -4.54 -12.95
C ARG A 49 6.56 -3.46 -13.13
N ASP A 50 6.82 -2.49 -14.00
CA ASP A 50 5.98 -1.32 -14.25
C ASP A 50 5.68 -0.49 -12.97
N VAL A 51 6.66 -0.42 -12.06
CA VAL A 51 6.57 0.36 -10.81
C VAL A 51 7.13 1.76 -11.05
N VAL A 52 6.47 2.77 -10.51
CA VAL A 52 6.95 4.16 -10.50
C VAL A 52 7.96 4.34 -9.38
N VAL A 53 9.14 4.89 -9.72
CA VAL A 53 10.15 5.32 -8.75
C VAL A 53 10.15 6.85 -8.70
N ALA A 54 9.78 7.39 -7.53
CA ALA A 54 9.86 8.82 -7.22
C ALA A 54 11.14 9.09 -6.45
N LYS A 55 12.01 9.94 -6.97
CA LYS A 55 13.29 10.28 -6.34
C LYS A 55 13.16 11.59 -5.58
N VAL A 56 13.51 11.59 -4.31
CA VAL A 56 13.48 12.74 -3.42
C VAL A 56 14.90 13.04 -2.91
N ASP A 57 15.46 14.16 -3.34
CA ASP A 57 16.72 14.67 -2.80
C ASP A 57 16.47 15.23 -1.38
N VAL A 58 17.03 14.58 -0.37
CA VAL A 58 16.82 14.96 1.04
C VAL A 58 17.49 16.28 1.41
N ASP A 59 18.55 16.67 0.71
CA ASP A 59 19.23 17.95 0.94
C ASP A 59 18.36 19.13 0.51
N ALA A 60 17.60 18.94 -0.57
CA ALA A 60 16.65 19.93 -1.09
C ALA A 60 15.26 19.85 -0.43
N ASN A 61 14.87 18.68 0.13
CA ASN A 61 13.53 18.41 0.63
C ASN A 61 13.55 17.86 2.06
N GLN A 62 14.16 18.60 2.98
CA GLN A 62 14.30 18.16 4.39
C GLN A 62 12.97 17.93 5.09
N GLU A 63 11.94 18.72 4.76
CA GLU A 63 10.59 18.56 5.32
C GLU A 63 10.00 17.17 4.98
N LEU A 64 10.21 16.68 3.76
CA LEU A 64 9.77 15.34 3.38
C LEU A 64 10.55 14.25 4.12
N ALA A 65 11.87 14.41 4.25
CA ALA A 65 12.71 13.49 5.00
C ALA A 65 12.26 13.38 6.48
N ASP A 66 11.95 14.52 7.11
CA ASP A 66 11.45 14.58 8.49
C ASP A 66 10.05 13.98 8.60
N ARG A 67 9.12 14.35 7.71
CA ARG A 67 7.74 13.84 7.66
C ARG A 67 7.70 12.33 7.61
N TYR A 68 8.56 11.72 6.80
CA TYR A 68 8.63 10.27 6.63
C TYR A 68 9.70 9.60 7.51
N SER A 69 10.24 10.33 8.49
CA SER A 69 11.20 9.81 9.48
C SER A 69 12.44 9.17 8.86
N VAL A 70 12.97 9.74 7.79
CA VAL A 70 14.19 9.29 7.12
C VAL A 70 15.39 9.63 8.00
N ARG A 71 16.00 8.60 8.61
CA ARG A 71 17.13 8.73 9.54
C ARG A 71 18.47 8.44 8.90
N GLY A 72 18.48 7.91 7.70
CA GLY A 72 19.68 7.58 6.94
C GLY A 72 19.34 7.30 5.50
N ILE A 73 20.28 7.51 4.59
CA ILE A 73 20.12 7.31 3.15
C ILE A 73 21.12 6.29 2.61
N PRO A 74 20.75 5.54 1.52
CA PRO A 74 19.44 5.57 0.87
C PRO A 74 18.33 5.01 1.77
N ALA A 75 17.13 5.60 1.69
CA ALA A 75 15.93 5.05 2.31
C ALA A 75 14.85 4.91 1.26
N VAL A 76 14.32 3.71 1.12
CA VAL A 76 13.29 3.40 0.11
C VAL A 76 11.98 3.10 0.83
N LYS A 77 10.91 3.79 0.43
CA LYS A 77 9.57 3.60 0.98
C LYS A 77 8.57 3.35 -0.13
N ALA A 78 7.78 2.29 0.02
CA ALA A 78 6.71 1.95 -0.89
C ALA A 78 5.38 2.52 -0.39
N PHE A 79 4.69 3.21 -1.27
CA PHE A 79 3.38 3.81 -1.02
C PHE A 79 2.29 3.06 -1.76
N ARG A 80 1.17 2.82 -1.08
CA ARG A 80 -0.08 2.32 -1.64
C ARG A 80 -1.24 2.99 -0.91
N ASN A 81 -2.24 3.47 -1.65
CA ASN A 81 -3.39 4.19 -1.11
C ASN A 81 -2.99 5.37 -0.17
N GLY A 82 -1.95 6.12 -0.52
CA GLY A 82 -1.49 7.30 0.21
C GLY A 82 -0.63 7.02 1.44
N HIS A 83 -0.35 5.77 1.80
CA HIS A 83 0.43 5.45 3.00
C HIS A 83 1.59 4.48 2.73
N VAL A 84 2.60 4.51 3.61
CA VAL A 84 3.77 3.63 3.53
C VAL A 84 3.36 2.21 3.92
N THR A 85 3.55 1.25 3.01
CA THR A 85 3.22 -0.17 3.22
C THR A 85 4.44 -1.05 3.43
N ALA A 86 5.60 -0.65 2.91
CA ALA A 86 6.87 -1.34 3.09
C ALA A 86 8.04 -0.35 2.97
N GLU A 87 9.16 -0.65 3.61
CA GLU A 87 10.35 0.19 3.55
C GLU A 87 11.63 -0.59 3.82
N PHE A 88 12.75 -0.06 3.34
CA PHE A 88 14.07 -0.49 3.76
C PHE A 88 15.05 0.69 3.76
N THR A 89 16.17 0.55 4.48
CA THR A 89 17.24 1.55 4.56
C THR A 89 18.58 0.90 4.22
N GLY A 90 19.41 1.63 3.50
CA GLY A 90 20.71 1.15 3.01
C GLY A 90 20.65 0.53 1.63
N ALA A 91 21.82 0.31 1.03
CA ALA A 91 21.92 -0.33 -0.28
C ALA A 91 21.67 -1.84 -0.15
N LEU A 92 20.69 -2.34 -0.89
CA LEU A 92 20.38 -3.76 -1.00
C LEU A 92 20.97 -4.37 -2.29
N PRO A 93 21.30 -5.67 -2.27
CA PRO A 93 21.68 -6.38 -3.50
C PRO A 93 20.49 -6.47 -4.46
N PRO A 94 20.75 -6.62 -5.79
CA PRO A 94 19.69 -6.66 -6.80
C PRO A 94 18.58 -7.67 -6.52
N SER A 95 18.91 -8.85 -6.01
CA SER A 95 17.92 -9.88 -5.67
C SER A 95 16.97 -9.47 -4.54
N ALA A 96 17.47 -8.72 -3.55
CA ALA A 96 16.63 -8.23 -2.45
C ALA A 96 15.74 -7.06 -2.90
N VAL A 97 16.23 -6.19 -3.79
CA VAL A 97 15.41 -5.14 -4.43
C VAL A 97 14.31 -5.78 -5.28
N ALA A 98 14.65 -6.79 -6.09
CA ALA A 98 13.68 -7.53 -6.88
C ALA A 98 12.60 -8.16 -6.01
N GLN A 99 12.97 -8.85 -4.93
CA GLN A 99 12.03 -9.44 -3.99
C GLN A 99 11.11 -8.38 -3.34
N PHE A 100 11.67 -7.26 -2.88
CA PHE A 100 10.89 -6.15 -2.31
C PHE A 100 9.81 -5.65 -3.29
N LEU A 101 10.17 -5.48 -4.56
CA LEU A 101 9.24 -5.04 -5.61
C LEU A 101 8.23 -6.12 -6.00
N ASP A 102 8.62 -7.41 -6.00
CA ASP A 102 7.72 -8.53 -6.24
C ASP A 102 6.64 -8.62 -5.14
N GLU A 103 7.03 -8.46 -3.87
CA GLU A 103 6.11 -8.42 -2.74
C GLU A 103 5.17 -7.21 -2.82
N LEU A 104 5.69 -6.05 -3.26
CA LEU A 104 4.90 -4.84 -3.44
C LEU A 104 3.86 -4.95 -4.54
N THR A 105 4.21 -5.60 -5.67
CA THR A 105 3.33 -5.75 -6.84
C THR A 105 2.40 -6.96 -6.76
N ALA A 106 2.64 -7.87 -5.81
CA ALA A 106 1.75 -9.00 -5.59
C ALA A 106 0.33 -8.52 -5.18
N PRO A 107 -0.72 -9.23 -5.59
CA PRO A 107 -2.07 -8.94 -5.12
C PRO A 107 -2.12 -8.95 -3.58
N SER A 108 -2.77 -7.94 -3.02
CA SER A 108 -2.97 -7.88 -1.57
C SER A 108 -3.81 -9.06 -1.05
N GLU A 109 -3.81 -9.29 0.27
CA GLU A 109 -4.68 -10.32 0.86
C GLU A 109 -6.15 -10.02 0.57
N ALA A 110 -6.57 -8.75 0.64
CA ALA A 110 -7.93 -8.36 0.30
C ALA A 110 -8.26 -8.66 -1.16
N ALA A 111 -7.38 -8.28 -2.10
CA ALA A 111 -7.58 -8.55 -3.52
C ALA A 111 -7.74 -10.06 -3.81
N ARG A 112 -6.92 -10.91 -3.17
CA ARG A 112 -7.04 -12.37 -3.32
C ARG A 112 -8.34 -12.92 -2.75
N LEU A 113 -8.76 -12.45 -1.56
CA LEU A 113 -10.03 -12.88 -0.96
C LEU A 113 -11.24 -12.44 -1.78
N VAL A 114 -11.21 -11.24 -2.35
CA VAL A 114 -12.26 -10.74 -3.25
C VAL A 114 -12.31 -11.56 -4.54
N ASP A 115 -11.15 -11.93 -5.09
CA ASP A 115 -11.08 -12.78 -6.29
C ASP A 115 -11.62 -14.21 -6.01
N GLU A 116 -11.31 -14.77 -4.86
CA GLU A 116 -11.89 -16.05 -4.39
C GLU A 116 -13.43 -15.97 -4.34
N LEU A 117 -13.99 -14.92 -3.72
CA LEU A 117 -15.44 -14.70 -3.67
C LEU A 117 -16.06 -14.58 -5.06
N ARG A 118 -15.40 -13.86 -5.98
CA ARG A 118 -15.85 -13.72 -7.36
C ARG A 118 -15.90 -15.05 -8.08
N VAL A 119 -14.87 -15.88 -7.94
CA VAL A 119 -14.78 -17.21 -8.57
C VAL A 119 -15.84 -18.16 -8.02
N GLU A 120 -16.08 -18.11 -6.70
CA GLU A 120 -17.09 -18.93 -6.01
C GLU A 120 -18.52 -18.43 -6.24
N GLY A 121 -18.69 -17.18 -6.71
CA GLY A 121 -19.99 -16.53 -6.88
C GLY A 121 -20.65 -16.15 -5.55
N GLU A 122 -19.84 -16.02 -4.49
CA GLU A 122 -20.31 -15.62 -3.16
C GLU A 122 -20.22 -14.11 -2.97
N TRP A 123 -21.15 -13.56 -2.21
CA TRP A 123 -21.28 -12.14 -1.87
C TRP A 123 -21.00 -11.18 -3.04
N PRO A 124 -21.74 -11.32 -4.16
CA PRO A 124 -21.49 -10.52 -5.36
C PRO A 124 -21.65 -9.02 -5.12
N ASP A 125 -22.51 -8.63 -4.20
CA ASP A 125 -22.73 -7.27 -3.73
C ASP A 125 -21.49 -6.67 -3.02
N VAL A 126 -20.80 -7.48 -2.21
CA VAL A 126 -19.53 -7.09 -1.57
C VAL A 126 -18.41 -6.95 -2.60
N VAL A 127 -18.32 -7.92 -3.53
CA VAL A 127 -17.32 -7.88 -4.62
C VAL A 127 -17.49 -6.60 -5.44
N GLU A 128 -18.73 -6.28 -5.89
CA GLU A 128 -19.04 -5.06 -6.61
C GLU A 128 -18.64 -3.80 -5.84
N ALA A 129 -19.02 -3.70 -4.56
CA ALA A 129 -18.71 -2.54 -3.74
C ALA A 129 -17.18 -2.31 -3.57
N VAL A 130 -16.40 -3.39 -3.43
CA VAL A 130 -14.93 -3.28 -3.35
C VAL A 130 -14.34 -2.85 -4.70
N GLU A 131 -14.83 -3.37 -5.83
CA GLU A 131 -14.38 -2.98 -7.18
C GLU A 131 -14.70 -1.52 -7.50
N GLU A 132 -15.84 -1.02 -7.02
CA GLU A 132 -16.23 0.39 -7.13
C GLU A 132 -15.50 1.30 -6.12
N GLN A 133 -14.65 0.74 -5.25
CA GLN A 133 -13.97 1.43 -4.14
C GLN A 133 -14.94 2.09 -3.14
N ASP A 134 -16.21 1.65 -3.13
CA ASP A 134 -17.19 2.05 -2.12
C ASP A 134 -17.00 1.21 -0.85
N TYR A 135 -15.94 1.53 -0.12
CA TYR A 135 -15.55 0.76 1.06
C TYR A 135 -16.56 0.88 2.21
N ASP A 136 -17.27 2.00 2.34
CA ASP A 136 -18.33 2.13 3.33
C ASP A 136 -19.46 1.14 3.04
N ARG A 137 -19.90 1.04 1.79
CA ARG A 137 -20.88 0.04 1.34
C ARG A 137 -20.37 -1.38 1.53
N ALA A 138 -19.12 -1.66 1.16
CA ALA A 138 -18.53 -2.99 1.35
C ALA A 138 -18.52 -3.44 2.81
N PHE A 139 -18.12 -2.55 3.73
CA PHE A 139 -18.12 -2.87 5.16
C PHE A 139 -19.52 -3.04 5.75
N GLU A 140 -20.50 -2.24 5.32
CA GLU A 140 -21.90 -2.43 5.74
C GLU A 140 -22.42 -3.81 5.33
N LEU A 141 -22.25 -4.18 4.05
CA LEU A 141 -22.66 -5.48 3.53
C LEU A 141 -21.97 -6.65 4.27
N LEU A 142 -20.67 -6.53 4.54
CA LEU A 142 -19.94 -7.56 5.32
C LEU A 142 -20.47 -7.71 6.74
N LEU A 143 -20.87 -6.62 7.39
CA LEU A 143 -21.48 -6.68 8.72
C LEU A 143 -22.89 -7.25 8.70
N GLU A 144 -23.68 -7.00 7.64
CA GLU A 144 -24.99 -7.59 7.42
C GLU A 144 -24.88 -9.10 7.22
N HIS A 145 -24.03 -9.56 6.29
CA HIS A 145 -23.75 -11.00 6.09
C HIS A 145 -23.32 -11.68 7.39
N ARG A 146 -22.47 -11.02 8.20
CA ARG A 146 -22.02 -11.55 9.48
C ARG A 146 -23.16 -11.85 10.47
N GLY A 147 -24.25 -11.08 10.44
CA GLY A 147 -25.37 -11.22 11.36
C GLY A 147 -26.03 -12.60 11.33
N GLU A 148 -26.10 -13.22 10.15
CA GLU A 148 -26.73 -14.52 9.89
C GLU A 148 -25.73 -15.65 9.63
N ALA A 149 -24.42 -15.35 9.61
CA ALA A 149 -23.36 -16.24 9.20
C ALA A 149 -23.04 -17.33 10.23
N GLU A 150 -22.62 -18.50 9.74
CA GLU A 150 -22.03 -19.57 10.54
C GLU A 150 -20.59 -19.19 11.02
N PRO A 151 -20.01 -19.89 11.99
CA PRO A 151 -18.70 -19.52 12.57
C PRO A 151 -17.57 -19.41 11.53
N ASP A 152 -17.46 -20.30 10.57
CA ASP A 152 -16.42 -20.29 9.54
C ASP A 152 -16.60 -19.10 8.59
N GLU A 153 -17.82 -18.77 8.25
CA GLU A 153 -18.17 -17.62 7.42
C GLU A 153 -17.90 -16.30 8.16
N ARG A 154 -18.19 -16.22 9.45
CA ARG A 154 -17.82 -15.09 10.30
C ARG A 154 -16.32 -14.85 10.31
N ASP A 155 -15.51 -15.90 10.28
CA ASP A 155 -14.05 -15.76 10.23
C ASP A 155 -13.57 -15.27 8.86
N ARG A 156 -14.18 -15.74 7.74
CA ARG A 156 -13.92 -15.21 6.39
C ARG A 156 -14.26 -13.72 6.30
N ILE A 157 -15.41 -13.29 6.80
CA ILE A 157 -15.83 -11.89 6.84
C ILE A 157 -14.81 -11.07 7.63
N ARG A 158 -14.42 -11.54 8.82
CA ARG A 158 -13.42 -10.87 9.64
C ARG A 158 -12.08 -10.74 8.92
N ARG A 159 -11.62 -11.80 8.25
CA ARG A 159 -10.37 -11.78 7.48
C ARG A 159 -10.41 -10.77 6.35
N LEU A 160 -11.49 -10.72 5.57
CA LEU A 160 -11.65 -9.76 4.49
C LEU A 160 -11.69 -8.32 5.03
N MET A 161 -12.46 -8.05 6.07
CA MET A 161 -12.50 -6.72 6.69
C MET A 161 -11.10 -6.27 7.18
N VAL A 162 -10.36 -7.15 7.86
CA VAL A 162 -9.01 -6.84 8.35
C VAL A 162 -8.03 -6.62 7.20
N ALA A 163 -8.13 -7.40 6.12
CA ALA A 163 -7.31 -7.22 4.92
C ALA A 163 -7.61 -5.88 4.23
N LEU A 164 -8.88 -5.50 4.08
CA LEU A 164 -9.29 -4.19 3.56
C LEU A 164 -8.79 -3.04 4.45
N PHE A 165 -8.81 -3.17 5.79
CA PHE A 165 -8.24 -2.16 6.67
C PHE A 165 -6.73 -1.97 6.50
N ARG A 166 -6.00 -3.04 6.17
CA ARG A 166 -4.56 -2.95 5.86
C ARG A 166 -4.32 -2.21 4.55
N ASP A 167 -5.12 -2.51 3.52
CA ASP A 167 -4.98 -1.89 2.20
C ASP A 167 -5.34 -0.39 2.22
N LEU A 168 -6.34 -0.01 3.01
CA LEU A 168 -6.79 1.38 3.16
C LEU A 168 -5.90 2.20 4.10
N GLY A 169 -5.18 1.55 5.02
CA GLY A 169 -4.42 2.22 6.06
C GLY A 169 -5.24 2.62 7.29
N GLN A 170 -4.50 2.95 8.36
CA GLN A 170 -5.12 3.20 9.67
C GLN A 170 -5.88 4.52 9.77
N GLU A 171 -5.45 5.51 8.98
CA GLU A 171 -6.02 6.87 8.99
C GLU A 171 -7.19 7.04 8.03
N HIS A 172 -7.51 6.01 7.23
CA HIS A 172 -8.66 6.07 6.33
C HIS A 172 -9.97 6.14 7.13
N PRO A 173 -10.90 7.07 6.79
CA PRO A 173 -12.14 7.28 7.55
C PRO A 173 -12.99 6.01 7.74
N SER A 174 -13.09 5.18 6.69
CA SER A 174 -13.79 3.90 6.76
C SER A 174 -13.09 2.93 7.70
N THR A 175 -11.74 2.86 7.69
CA THR A 175 -10.98 2.02 8.61
C THR A 175 -11.26 2.40 10.06
N GLU A 176 -11.19 3.67 10.42
CA GLU A 176 -11.45 4.14 11.78
C GLU A 176 -12.88 3.81 12.24
N ARG A 177 -13.86 4.01 11.35
CA ARG A 177 -15.28 3.77 11.62
C ARG A 177 -15.58 2.29 11.84
N TYR A 178 -15.17 1.45 10.90
CA TYR A 178 -15.58 0.04 10.85
C TYR A 178 -14.74 -0.88 11.73
N ARG A 179 -13.50 -0.53 12.08
CA ARG A 179 -12.73 -1.28 13.09
C ARG A 179 -13.44 -1.34 14.45
N ARG A 180 -14.03 -0.21 14.88
CA ARG A 180 -14.81 -0.17 16.13
C ARG A 180 -16.07 -1.02 16.05
N ARG A 181 -16.77 -0.98 14.90
CA ARG A 181 -17.97 -1.79 14.67
C ARG A 181 -17.66 -3.28 14.62
N LEU A 182 -16.59 -3.66 13.93
CA LEU A 182 -16.15 -5.05 13.90
C LEU A 182 -15.78 -5.54 15.30
N ALA A 183 -15.02 -4.75 16.08
CA ALA A 183 -14.68 -5.10 17.45
C ALA A 183 -15.93 -5.32 18.32
N ALA A 184 -16.94 -4.43 18.22
CA ALA A 184 -18.21 -4.58 18.95
C ALA A 184 -19.02 -5.83 18.53
N ALA A 185 -18.89 -6.25 17.28
CA ALA A 185 -19.57 -7.44 16.75
C ALA A 185 -18.87 -8.77 17.13
N LEU A 186 -17.65 -8.73 17.69
CA LEU A 186 -16.90 -9.91 18.15
C LEU A 186 -17.26 -10.34 19.57
N TYR A 187 -17.93 -9.48 20.32
CA TYR A 187 -18.40 -9.71 21.71
C TYR A 187 -19.93 -9.69 21.79
#